data_68af8004c940a39fcba675e5574b031a
#
_entry.id   68af8004c940a39fcba675e5574b031a
#
_cell.length_a   1.000
_cell.length_b   1.000
_cell.length_c   1.000
_cell.angle_alpha   90.00
_cell.angle_beta   90.00
_cell.angle_gamma   90.00
#
_symmetry.space_group_name_H-M   'P 1'
#
loop_
_entity.id
_entity.type
_entity.pdbx_description
1 polymer ?
#
loop_
_entity_poly.entity_id
_entity_poly.type
_entity_poly.pdbx_seq_one_letter_code
_entity_poly.pdbx_strand_id
1 'polypeptide(L)'
;FVVSLSAYNRLKSAFSQIISNFVSLSTNDLYIKDYLSFMETASNVVCGRRQLISIDLVEFRNVSFRYPNVDGNALDNVSFMIYKGEQVAIVGKNGAGKTTIIKLLLRLYDPSDGMILINGVDIREYDLSSLRKTVSVLFQDYPVYAFSIWENLTLGEEISDEKIMAALERVG
;
A
#
# COMPACT_ATOMS: atom_id res chain seq x y z
N PHE A 1 29.76 -14.21 -58.21
CA PHE A 1 29.17 -12.93 -57.80
C PHE A 1 27.92 -13.14 -56.92
N VAL A 2 26.98 -13.98 -57.32
CA VAL A 2 25.72 -14.25 -56.56
C VAL A 2 26.02 -14.90 -55.19
N VAL A 3 26.95 -15.85 -55.11
CA VAL A 3 27.34 -16.53 -53.86
C VAL A 3 27.99 -15.57 -52.87
N SER A 4 28.86 -14.67 -53.38
CA SER A 4 29.52 -13.65 -52.52
C SER A 4 28.53 -12.63 -51.96
N LEU A 5 27.52 -12.24 -52.73
CA LEU A 5 26.50 -11.32 -52.26
C LEU A 5 25.56 -11.95 -51.22
N SER A 6 25.23 -13.25 -51.39
CA SER A 6 24.40 -13.95 -50.42
C SER A 6 25.17 -14.18 -49.10
N ALA A 7 26.48 -14.48 -49.14
CA ALA A 7 27.31 -14.60 -47.96
C ALA A 7 27.43 -13.25 -47.21
N TYR A 8 27.61 -12.14 -47.91
CA TYR A 8 27.62 -10.80 -47.35
C TYR A 8 26.31 -10.46 -46.62
N ASN A 9 25.17 -10.73 -47.26
CA ASN A 9 23.87 -10.46 -46.68
C ASN A 9 23.61 -11.29 -45.42
N ARG A 10 24.03 -12.57 -45.41
CA ARG A 10 23.94 -13.44 -44.23
C ARG A 10 24.79 -12.93 -43.08
N LEU A 11 26.02 -12.51 -43.37
CA LEU A 11 26.93 -11.94 -42.37
C LEU A 11 26.34 -10.66 -41.78
N LYS A 12 25.87 -9.72 -42.62
CA LYS A 12 25.22 -8.50 -42.18
C LYS A 12 24.01 -8.77 -41.28
N SER A 13 23.16 -9.73 -41.67
CA SER A 13 22.00 -10.11 -40.88
C SER A 13 22.40 -10.68 -39.51
N ALA A 14 23.41 -11.57 -39.48
CA ALA A 14 23.90 -12.12 -38.22
C ALA A 14 24.47 -11.05 -37.27
N PHE A 15 25.24 -10.09 -37.78
CA PHE A 15 25.71 -8.96 -36.98
C PHE A 15 24.57 -8.09 -36.46
N SER A 16 23.56 -7.78 -37.29
CA SER A 16 22.40 -7.01 -36.84
C SER A 16 21.61 -7.73 -35.74
N GLN A 17 21.47 -9.07 -35.83
CA GLN A 17 20.84 -9.88 -34.80
C GLN A 17 21.63 -9.86 -33.48
N ILE A 18 22.96 -9.97 -33.55
CA ILE A 18 23.83 -9.91 -32.36
C ILE A 18 23.66 -8.56 -31.66
N ILE A 19 23.70 -7.46 -32.40
CA ILE A 19 23.53 -6.11 -31.85
C ILE A 19 22.14 -5.96 -31.22
N SER A 20 21.08 -6.40 -31.92
CA SER A 20 19.71 -6.33 -31.42
C SER A 20 19.54 -7.16 -30.13
N ASN A 21 20.08 -8.37 -30.10
CA ASN A 21 20.02 -9.21 -28.89
C ASN A 21 20.82 -8.59 -27.72
N PHE A 22 21.94 -7.97 -27.98
CA PHE A 22 22.73 -7.28 -26.95
C PHE A 22 21.99 -6.11 -26.36
N VAL A 23 21.34 -5.28 -27.20
CA VAL A 23 20.50 -4.16 -26.74
C VAL A 23 19.32 -4.68 -25.91
N SER A 24 18.65 -5.75 -26.36
CA SER A 24 17.54 -6.36 -25.62
C SER A 24 17.99 -6.91 -24.26
N LEU A 25 19.14 -7.55 -24.20
CA LEU A 25 19.72 -8.03 -22.93
C LEU A 25 20.01 -6.88 -21.97
N SER A 26 20.61 -5.80 -22.47
CA SER A 26 20.91 -4.60 -21.65
C SER A 26 19.64 -3.93 -21.10
N THR A 27 18.58 -3.91 -21.91
CA THR A 27 17.29 -3.35 -21.48
C THR A 27 16.63 -4.25 -20.43
N ASN A 28 16.65 -5.56 -20.64
CA ASN A 28 16.10 -6.52 -19.69
C ASN A 28 16.85 -6.51 -18.34
N ASP A 29 18.18 -6.32 -18.35
CA ASP A 29 18.99 -6.18 -17.13
C ASP A 29 18.52 -5.01 -16.26
N LEU A 30 18.14 -3.90 -16.88
CA LEU A 30 17.59 -2.74 -16.18
C LEU A 30 16.29 -3.08 -15.45
N TYR A 31 15.34 -3.72 -16.12
CA TYR A 31 14.07 -4.15 -15.52
C TYR A 31 14.27 -5.17 -14.40
N ILE A 32 15.21 -6.10 -14.58
CA ILE A 32 15.56 -7.10 -13.55
C ILE A 32 16.14 -6.41 -12.31
N LYS A 33 17.02 -5.43 -12.50
CA LYS A 33 17.58 -4.66 -11.37
C LYS A 33 16.53 -3.89 -10.60
N ASP A 34 15.61 -3.23 -11.30
CA ASP A 34 14.51 -2.52 -10.67
C ASP A 34 13.60 -3.47 -9.88
N TYR A 35 13.30 -4.64 -10.45
CA TYR A 35 12.53 -5.69 -9.78
C TYR A 35 13.25 -6.23 -8.53
N LEU A 36 14.53 -6.56 -8.63
CA LEU A 36 15.31 -7.03 -7.50
C LEU A 36 15.43 -5.97 -6.41
N SER A 37 15.69 -4.72 -6.78
CA SER A 37 15.70 -3.59 -5.85
C SER A 37 14.37 -3.43 -5.10
N PHE A 38 13.25 -3.59 -5.81
CA PHE A 38 11.92 -3.60 -5.19
C PHE A 38 11.75 -4.76 -4.20
N MET A 39 12.17 -5.97 -4.58
CA MET A 39 12.08 -7.16 -3.72
C MET A 39 12.97 -7.09 -2.48
N GLU A 40 14.11 -6.40 -2.57
CA GLU A 40 15.04 -6.18 -1.46
C GLU A 40 14.62 -5.02 -0.55
N THR A 41 13.60 -4.23 -0.96
CA THR A 41 13.13 -3.11 -0.14
C THR A 41 12.51 -3.63 1.15
N ALA A 42 13.20 -3.41 2.25
CA ALA A 42 12.72 -3.77 3.58
C ALA A 42 11.51 -2.92 3.97
N SER A 43 10.53 -3.51 4.64
CA SER A 43 9.43 -2.76 5.24
C SER A 43 9.98 -1.86 6.36
N ASN A 44 9.67 -0.56 6.28
CA ASN A 44 10.01 0.39 7.35
C ASN A 44 9.17 0.18 8.61
N VAL A 45 8.11 -0.63 8.53
CA VAL A 45 7.20 -0.91 9.63
C VAL A 45 7.48 -2.29 10.18
N VAL A 46 7.99 -2.35 11.41
CA VAL A 46 8.29 -3.61 12.11
C VAL A 46 7.00 -4.19 12.68
N CYS A 47 6.68 -5.43 12.34
CA CYS A 47 5.48 -6.11 12.82
C CYS A 47 5.57 -6.41 14.32
N GLY A 48 4.56 -6.00 15.09
CA GLY A 48 4.39 -6.43 16.47
C GLY A 48 3.88 -7.88 16.57
N ARG A 49 3.73 -8.38 17.78
CA ARG A 49 3.30 -9.78 18.03
C ARG A 49 1.94 -9.89 18.69
N ARG A 50 1.39 -8.80 19.19
CA ARG A 50 0.14 -8.77 19.94
C ARG A 50 -1.06 -8.83 18.98
N GLN A 51 -2.00 -9.71 19.21
CA GLN A 51 -3.23 -9.77 18.42
C GLN A 51 -4.21 -8.70 18.88
N LEU A 52 -4.81 -7.98 17.92
CA LEU A 52 -5.90 -7.04 18.16
C LEU A 52 -7.22 -7.75 17.85
N ILE A 53 -8.12 -7.83 18.84
CA ILE A 53 -9.43 -8.49 18.70
C ILE A 53 -10.53 -7.45 18.51
N SER A 54 -10.47 -6.35 19.25
CA SER A 54 -11.47 -5.28 19.19
C SER A 54 -10.81 -3.94 19.50
N ILE A 55 -11.45 -2.86 19.08
CA ILE A 55 -11.04 -1.48 19.38
C ILE A 55 -12.11 -0.86 20.25
N ASP A 56 -11.75 -0.53 21.49
CA ASP A 56 -12.62 0.17 22.44
C ASP A 56 -12.16 1.62 22.64
N LEU A 57 -10.88 1.91 22.45
CA LEU A 57 -10.29 3.24 22.54
C LEU A 57 -9.13 3.39 21.57
N VAL A 58 -9.14 4.48 20.81
CA VAL A 58 -8.01 4.97 20.02
C VAL A 58 -7.54 6.28 20.61
N GLU A 59 -6.25 6.40 20.88
CA GLU A 59 -5.68 7.60 21.46
C GLU A 59 -4.44 8.03 20.68
N PHE A 60 -4.42 9.28 20.24
CA PHE A 60 -3.26 9.97 19.70
C PHE A 60 -2.66 10.84 20.80
N ARG A 61 -1.37 10.66 21.12
CA ARG A 61 -0.64 11.44 22.13
C ARG A 61 0.51 12.18 21.49
N ASN A 62 0.37 13.50 21.37
CA ASN A 62 1.41 14.40 20.84
C ASN A 62 2.01 13.91 19.52
N VAL A 63 1.18 13.37 18.64
CA VAL A 63 1.61 12.74 17.38
C VAL A 63 2.05 13.79 16.39
N SER A 64 3.32 13.68 15.96
CA SER A 64 3.87 14.42 14.84
C SER A 64 4.29 13.44 13.74
N PHE A 65 4.09 13.82 12.49
CA PHE A 65 4.48 12.99 11.36
C PHE A 65 4.92 13.81 10.16
N ARG A 66 5.99 13.35 9.53
CA ARG A 66 6.54 13.87 8.28
C ARG A 66 6.68 12.73 7.26
N TYR A 67 6.23 12.97 6.04
CA TYR A 67 6.47 12.02 4.94
C TYR A 67 7.96 11.99 4.55
N PRO A 68 8.49 10.82 4.17
CA PRO A 68 9.83 10.74 3.61
C PRO A 68 9.95 11.68 2.39
N ASN A 69 11.10 12.36 2.28
CA ASN A 69 11.41 13.26 1.17
C ASN A 69 10.47 14.46 0.97
N VAL A 70 9.72 14.84 2.00
CA VAL A 70 8.86 16.04 1.99
C VAL A 70 9.27 16.96 3.13
N ASP A 71 9.46 18.24 2.83
CA ASP A 71 9.72 19.24 3.86
C ASP A 71 8.44 19.61 4.60
N GLY A 72 8.53 19.70 5.93
CA GLY A 72 7.43 20.05 6.82
C GLY A 72 6.67 18.85 7.38
N ASN A 73 6.01 19.09 8.51
CA ASN A 73 5.19 18.09 9.18
C ASN A 73 3.80 18.04 8.53
N ALA A 74 3.33 16.83 8.25
CA ALA A 74 1.94 16.59 7.83
C ALA A 74 0.99 16.58 9.03
N LEU A 75 1.49 16.20 10.21
CA LEU A 75 0.84 16.35 11.51
C LEU A 75 1.85 16.96 12.48
N ASP A 76 1.39 17.84 13.34
CA ASP A 76 2.22 18.51 14.33
C ASP A 76 1.52 18.51 15.69
N ASN A 77 2.10 17.74 16.63
CA ASN A 77 1.67 17.63 18.02
C ASN A 77 0.16 17.37 18.21
N VAL A 78 -0.41 16.45 17.43
CA VAL A 78 -1.85 16.15 17.43
C VAL A 78 -2.18 15.19 18.56
N SER A 79 -3.19 15.54 19.37
CA SER A 79 -3.68 14.71 20.48
C SER A 79 -5.20 14.70 20.49
N PHE A 80 -5.79 13.49 20.51
CA PHE A 80 -7.23 13.27 20.66
C PHE A 80 -7.50 11.82 21.09
N MET A 81 -8.74 11.55 21.52
CA MET A 81 -9.23 10.22 21.85
C MET A 81 -10.54 9.96 21.11
N ILE A 82 -10.77 8.70 20.74
CA ILE A 82 -12.02 8.22 20.14
C ILE A 82 -12.43 6.95 20.87
N TYR A 83 -13.61 6.96 21.46
CA TYR A 83 -14.18 5.80 22.14
C TYR A 83 -15.05 4.99 21.21
N LYS A 84 -15.21 3.72 21.53
CA LYS A 84 -16.08 2.79 20.80
C LYS A 84 -17.50 3.36 20.70
N GLY A 85 -18.04 3.32 19.48
CA GLY A 85 -19.39 3.82 19.18
C GLY A 85 -19.46 5.31 18.90
N GLU A 86 -18.37 6.07 19.07
CA GLU A 86 -18.32 7.48 18.70
C GLU A 86 -18.22 7.67 17.18
N GLN A 87 -18.91 8.70 16.68
CA GLN A 87 -18.78 9.18 15.31
C GLN A 87 -18.00 10.49 15.33
N VAL A 88 -16.83 10.47 14.71
CA VAL A 88 -15.92 11.63 14.71
C VAL A 88 -15.74 12.15 13.28
N ALA A 89 -15.95 13.45 13.08
CA ALA A 89 -15.69 14.14 11.82
C ALA A 89 -14.37 14.92 11.92
N ILE A 90 -13.42 14.60 11.03
CA ILE A 90 -12.16 15.34 10.91
C ILE A 90 -12.33 16.38 9.80
N VAL A 91 -12.37 17.66 10.16
CA VAL A 91 -12.54 18.77 9.23
C VAL A 91 -11.25 19.59 9.11
N GLY A 92 -11.03 20.17 7.93
CA GLY A 92 -9.87 21.01 7.67
C GLY A 92 -9.63 21.23 6.18
N LYS A 93 -8.74 22.18 5.85
CA LYS A 93 -8.33 22.48 4.47
C LYS A 93 -7.68 21.26 3.80
N ASN A 94 -7.58 21.30 2.46
CA ASN A 94 -6.79 20.31 1.74
C ASN A 94 -5.32 20.39 2.20
N GLY A 95 -4.70 19.21 2.41
CA GLY A 95 -3.34 19.15 2.97
C GLY A 95 -3.23 19.26 4.50
N ALA A 96 -4.33 19.44 5.24
CA ALA A 96 -4.31 19.55 6.71
C ALA A 96 -4.03 18.24 7.48
N GLY A 97 -3.59 17.17 6.81
CA GLY A 97 -3.21 15.93 7.47
C GLY A 97 -4.37 14.94 7.73
N LYS A 98 -5.59 15.21 7.28
CA LYS A 98 -6.76 14.33 7.52
C LYS A 98 -6.52 12.88 7.07
N THR A 99 -6.06 12.69 5.84
CA THR A 99 -5.73 11.36 5.29
C THR A 99 -4.51 10.75 5.98
N THR A 100 -3.60 11.57 6.49
CA THR A 100 -2.42 11.12 7.23
C THR A 100 -2.79 10.42 8.53
N ILE A 101 -3.81 10.91 9.25
CA ILE A 101 -4.33 10.27 10.47
C ILE A 101 -4.77 8.83 10.15
N ILE A 102 -5.52 8.64 9.06
CA ILE A 102 -5.98 7.31 8.64
C ILE A 102 -4.81 6.40 8.25
N LYS A 103 -3.82 6.95 7.52
CA LYS A 103 -2.62 6.18 7.13
C LYS A 103 -1.80 5.72 8.33
N LEU A 104 -1.69 6.56 9.38
CA LEU A 104 -1.04 6.19 10.63
C LEU A 104 -1.86 5.15 11.41
N LEU A 105 -3.18 5.27 11.44
CA LEU A 105 -4.06 4.31 12.10
C LEU A 105 -4.01 2.92 11.44
N LEU A 106 -3.88 2.87 10.10
CA LEU A 106 -3.64 1.62 9.35
C LEU A 106 -2.20 1.12 9.45
N ARG A 107 -1.36 1.90 10.14
CA ARG A 107 0.07 1.62 10.26
C ARG A 107 0.73 1.39 8.89
N LEU A 108 0.41 2.26 7.91
CA LEU A 108 1.16 2.39 6.66
C LEU A 108 2.47 3.15 6.88
N TYR A 109 2.51 3.94 7.95
CA TYR A 109 3.67 4.66 8.48
C TYR A 109 3.60 4.62 10.00
N ASP A 110 4.75 4.70 10.66
CA ASP A 110 4.83 4.97 12.09
C ASP A 110 4.98 6.49 12.33
N PRO A 111 4.48 7.05 13.44
CA PRO A 111 4.65 8.47 13.75
C PRO A 111 6.13 8.83 13.90
N SER A 112 6.49 10.06 13.49
CA SER A 112 7.87 10.59 13.66
C SER A 112 8.15 10.93 15.12
N ASP A 113 7.12 11.38 15.87
CA ASP A 113 7.17 11.67 17.30
C ASP A 113 5.78 11.43 17.92
N GLY A 114 5.75 11.23 19.24
CA GLY A 114 4.54 10.85 19.96
C GLY A 114 4.19 9.37 19.79
N MET A 115 2.96 9.02 20.14
CA MET A 115 2.49 7.64 20.10
C MET A 115 1.01 7.54 19.79
N ILE A 116 0.63 6.43 19.16
CA ILE A 116 -0.77 6.07 18.91
C ILE A 116 -1.05 4.82 19.74
N LEU A 117 -2.06 4.89 20.60
CA LEU A 117 -2.45 3.78 21.45
C LEU A 117 -3.81 3.25 21.01
N ILE A 118 -3.94 1.93 21.01
CA ILE A 118 -5.21 1.22 20.86
C ILE A 118 -5.42 0.43 22.15
N ASN A 119 -6.53 0.68 22.84
CA ASN A 119 -6.83 0.08 24.14
C ASN A 119 -5.67 0.26 25.17
N GLY A 120 -4.99 1.42 25.13
CA GLY A 120 -3.87 1.74 26.00
C GLY A 120 -2.53 1.11 25.64
N VAL A 121 -2.44 0.36 24.53
CA VAL A 121 -1.22 -0.29 24.03
C VAL A 121 -0.74 0.38 22.75
N ASP A 122 0.56 0.60 22.63
CA ASP A 122 1.15 1.22 21.44
C ASP A 122 0.81 0.39 20.18
N ILE A 123 0.36 1.08 19.14
CA ILE A 123 -0.02 0.45 17.87
C ILE A 123 1.12 -0.38 17.26
N ARG A 124 2.37 -0.06 17.60
CA ARG A 124 3.58 -0.76 17.13
C ARG A 124 3.73 -2.16 17.74
N GLU A 125 3.08 -2.44 18.86
CA GLU A 125 3.12 -3.76 19.50
C GLU A 125 2.18 -4.76 18.85
N TYR A 126 1.18 -4.28 18.08
CA TYR A 126 0.21 -5.15 17.44
C TYR A 126 0.73 -5.78 16.15
N ASP A 127 0.28 -7.01 15.90
CA ASP A 127 0.43 -7.67 14.61
C ASP A 127 -0.34 -6.91 13.53
N LEU A 128 0.34 -6.61 12.41
CA LEU A 128 -0.22 -5.80 11.33
C LEU A 128 -1.44 -6.44 10.67
N SER A 129 -1.46 -7.77 10.57
CA SER A 129 -2.58 -8.49 9.97
C SER A 129 -3.82 -8.37 10.84
N SER A 130 -3.68 -8.57 12.17
CA SER A 130 -4.78 -8.43 13.12
C SER A 130 -5.29 -7.00 13.20
N LEU A 131 -4.39 -5.99 13.20
CA LEU A 131 -4.75 -4.58 13.19
C LEU A 131 -5.60 -4.24 11.95
N ARG A 132 -5.11 -4.59 10.77
CA ARG A 132 -5.79 -4.26 9.51
C ARG A 132 -7.09 -5.02 9.28
N LYS A 133 -7.24 -6.21 9.86
CA LYS A 133 -8.52 -6.95 9.86
C LYS A 133 -9.57 -6.32 10.76
N THR A 134 -9.15 -5.61 11.80
CA THR A 134 -10.05 -4.96 12.77
C THR A 134 -10.49 -3.56 12.30
N VAL A 135 -9.76 -2.94 11.37
CA VAL A 135 -10.03 -1.58 10.86
C VAL A 135 -10.50 -1.68 9.40
N SER A 136 -11.70 -1.21 9.12
CA SER A 136 -12.20 -1.02 7.75
C SER A 136 -12.00 0.42 7.29
N VAL A 137 -11.50 0.62 6.08
CA VAL A 137 -11.28 1.95 5.49
C VAL A 137 -11.82 2.01 4.08
N LEU A 138 -12.56 3.09 3.81
CA LEU A 138 -12.94 3.46 2.45
C LEU A 138 -12.14 4.71 2.05
N PHE A 139 -11.23 4.56 1.10
CA PHE A 139 -10.51 5.69 0.52
C PHE A 139 -11.37 6.41 -0.52
N GLN A 140 -11.12 7.70 -0.71
CA GLN A 140 -11.82 8.50 -1.72
C GLN A 140 -11.55 7.98 -3.15
N ASP A 141 -10.32 7.56 -3.40
CA ASP A 141 -9.86 6.97 -4.68
C ASP A 141 -9.81 5.45 -4.55
N TYR A 142 -10.99 4.80 -4.43
CA TYR A 142 -11.04 3.34 -4.43
C TYR A 142 -10.85 2.80 -5.86
N PRO A 143 -9.92 1.87 -6.09
CA PRO A 143 -9.74 1.26 -7.40
C PRO A 143 -10.89 0.31 -7.71
N VAL A 144 -11.45 0.42 -8.90
CA VAL A 144 -12.30 -0.62 -9.49
C VAL A 144 -11.43 -1.40 -10.47
N TYR A 145 -11.20 -2.66 -10.17
CA TYR A 145 -10.37 -3.52 -11.01
C TYR A 145 -11.18 -4.01 -12.24
N ALA A 146 -10.47 -4.28 -13.35
CA ALA A 146 -11.03 -4.86 -14.57
C ALA A 146 -11.40 -6.35 -14.39
N PHE A 147 -12.06 -6.67 -13.29
CA PHE A 147 -12.57 -7.96 -12.89
C PHE A 147 -14.10 -7.95 -12.90
N SER A 148 -14.74 -9.11 -12.71
CA SER A 148 -16.17 -9.17 -12.47
C SER A 148 -16.57 -8.43 -11.18
N ILE A 149 -17.85 -8.07 -11.02
CA ILE A 149 -18.37 -7.47 -9.80
C ILE A 149 -18.07 -8.39 -8.60
N TRP A 150 -18.25 -9.67 -8.78
CA TRP A 150 -17.97 -10.68 -7.74
C TRP A 150 -16.51 -10.64 -7.28
N GLU A 151 -15.57 -10.68 -8.19
CA GLU A 151 -14.13 -10.62 -7.88
C GLU A 151 -13.72 -9.29 -7.25
N ASN A 152 -14.35 -8.16 -7.64
CA ASN A 152 -14.14 -6.87 -7.00
C ASN A 152 -14.67 -6.83 -5.56
N LEU A 153 -15.75 -7.55 -5.25
CA LEU A 153 -16.31 -7.62 -3.90
C LEU A 153 -15.54 -8.57 -2.99
N THR A 154 -15.05 -9.66 -3.51
CA THR A 154 -14.35 -10.70 -2.73
C THR A 154 -12.85 -10.46 -2.64
N LEU A 155 -12.24 -9.79 -3.64
CA LEU A 155 -10.78 -9.61 -3.76
C LEU A 155 -9.99 -10.92 -3.58
N GLY A 156 -10.57 -12.04 -4.02
CA GLY A 156 -9.97 -13.38 -3.92
C GLY A 156 -10.18 -14.09 -2.59
N GLU A 157 -10.97 -13.53 -1.67
CA GLU A 157 -11.40 -14.24 -0.47
C GLU A 157 -12.61 -15.14 -0.77
N GLU A 158 -12.66 -16.31 -0.14
CA GLU A 158 -13.82 -17.20 -0.21
C GLU A 158 -14.96 -16.68 0.69
N ILE A 159 -15.85 -15.90 0.12
CA ILE A 159 -17.02 -15.33 0.81
C ILE A 159 -18.28 -15.99 0.22
N SER A 160 -19.20 -16.44 1.09
CA SER A 160 -20.45 -17.05 0.61
C SER A 160 -21.36 -16.01 -0.08
N ASP A 161 -22.08 -16.45 -1.10
CA ASP A 161 -23.03 -15.66 -1.87
C ASP A 161 -24.05 -14.94 -0.99
N GLU A 162 -24.54 -15.64 0.05
CA GLU A 162 -25.50 -15.08 1.01
C GLU A 162 -24.96 -13.85 1.75
N LYS A 163 -23.67 -13.88 2.14
CA LYS A 163 -23.03 -12.73 2.81
C LYS A 163 -22.88 -11.54 1.87
N ILE A 164 -22.55 -11.80 0.61
CA ILE A 164 -22.40 -10.75 -0.39
C ILE A 164 -23.76 -10.15 -0.72
N MET A 165 -24.78 -10.98 -0.94
CA MET A 165 -26.13 -10.48 -1.19
C MET A 165 -26.67 -9.67 -0.01
N ALA A 166 -26.49 -10.15 1.23
CA ALA A 166 -26.88 -9.40 2.42
C ALA A 166 -26.15 -8.07 2.58
N ALA A 167 -24.88 -7.98 2.14
CA ALA A 167 -24.12 -6.73 2.13
C ALA A 167 -24.64 -5.76 1.06
N LEU A 168 -24.95 -6.25 -0.14
CA LEU A 168 -25.52 -5.44 -1.23
C LEU A 168 -26.90 -4.89 -0.87
N GLU A 169 -27.77 -5.68 -0.25
CA GLU A 169 -29.09 -5.23 0.21
C GLU A 169 -29.00 -4.10 1.26
N ARG A 170 -27.93 -4.04 2.05
CA ARG A 170 -27.73 -2.97 3.04
C ARG A 170 -27.31 -1.62 2.44
N VAL A 171 -26.73 -1.64 1.25
CA VAL A 171 -26.24 -0.41 0.61
C VAL A 171 -27.16 0.10 -0.50
N GLY A 172 -28.24 -0.62 -0.85
CA GLY A 172 -29.28 -0.25 -1.80
C GLY A 172 -29.15 -0.98 -3.11
#